data_80a87c15bb39452e61c30bb1949a7736
#
_entry.id   80a87c15bb39452e61c30bb1949a7736
#
_cell.length_a   1.000
_cell.length_b   1.000
_cell.length_c   1.000
_cell.angle_alpha   90.00
_cell.angle_beta   90.00
_cell.angle_gamma   90.00
#
_symmetry.space_group_name_H-M   'P 1'
#
loop_
_entity.id
_entity.type
_entity.pdbx_description
1 polymer ?
#
loop_
_entity_poly.entity_id
_entity_poly.type
_entity_poly.pdbx_seq_one_letter_code
_entity_poly.pdbx_strand_id
1 'polypeptide(L)'
;QGDCLIFSTEGTSIRWIGNERGYAGNPLWQKVNPEKLGTEAELGYLQHGDPSGTIFSIGEADVSIRPGWFYHEEQDPKSLEELVEIYFHSVGRGTPLLLNIPPNKDGLFDAKDIERLYEFTAYRNELYKEDLTLGAKVSGPALSADFDCRHLTDGLETSSWASDADLPIQLELDLGAPKTFDVLELREDLKLGQRIAAFHVQVEVDGVWQEFGTGFTVGHKRLLRGSLVEAQKVRVMITEAQDLPVLTKISLYKTPSLSKTEVVQGLAFAEKSLAVTKGETLHFRIERSESNTPLEAKISIQPGTGVHGVAYQDEIQVLQFQAGECKKDLHLPTLYFAADKTLDFYLNLTVDGQLIDQAHILVETR
;
A
#
# COMPACT_ATOMS: atom_id res chain seq x y z
N GLN A 1 1.51 31.24 -20.19
CA GLN A 1 2.36 30.15 -19.68
C GLN A 1 1.72 28.87 -20.15
N GLY A 2 2.45 28.07 -20.94
CA GLY A 2 1.90 26.89 -21.61
C GLY A 2 1.54 25.78 -20.64
N ASP A 3 0.87 24.75 -21.16
CA ASP A 3 0.39 23.54 -20.47
C ASP A 3 1.55 22.61 -20.04
N CYS A 4 2.63 23.17 -19.48
CA CYS A 4 3.78 22.40 -19.02
C CYS A 4 3.58 21.99 -17.58
N LEU A 5 3.71 20.69 -17.30
CA LEU A 5 3.78 20.17 -15.94
C LEU A 5 5.17 20.43 -15.37
N ILE A 6 5.24 20.95 -14.16
CA ILE A 6 6.51 21.22 -13.47
C ILE A 6 6.59 20.32 -12.24
N PHE A 7 7.67 19.58 -12.15
CA PHE A 7 8.03 18.79 -10.96
C PHE A 7 9.00 19.59 -10.09
N SER A 8 8.65 19.81 -8.82
CA SER A 8 9.48 20.55 -7.85
C SER A 8 8.95 20.37 -6.43
N THR A 9 9.69 20.91 -5.45
CA THR A 9 9.23 21.12 -4.07
C THR A 9 8.45 22.44 -3.89
N GLU A 10 8.33 23.29 -4.92
CA GLU A 10 7.87 24.68 -4.84
C GLU A 10 6.49 24.93 -5.45
N GLY A 11 5.44 24.24 -5.02
CA GLY A 11 4.07 24.61 -5.39
C GLY A 11 3.68 24.41 -6.83
N THR A 12 4.13 23.34 -7.42
CA THR A 12 3.98 22.98 -8.81
C THR A 12 2.86 21.96 -9.04
N SER A 13 2.65 21.57 -10.30
CA SER A 13 1.68 20.55 -10.66
C SER A 13 1.99 19.19 -10.05
N ILE A 14 3.28 18.88 -9.91
CA ILE A 14 3.81 17.63 -9.37
C ILE A 14 4.83 17.98 -8.28
N ARG A 15 4.63 17.48 -7.08
CA ARG A 15 5.58 17.62 -5.97
C ARG A 15 6.41 16.36 -5.77
N TRP A 16 7.66 16.53 -5.40
CA TRP A 16 8.46 15.43 -4.86
C TRP A 16 7.87 14.93 -3.54
N ILE A 17 7.78 13.61 -3.36
CA ILE A 17 7.13 13.01 -2.20
C ILE A 17 8.00 12.97 -0.93
N GLY A 18 9.17 13.60 -0.93
CA GLY A 18 10.02 13.74 0.25
C GLY A 18 10.92 12.56 0.57
N ASN A 19 10.98 11.54 -0.29
CA ASN A 19 11.92 10.42 -0.14
C ASN A 19 12.22 9.79 -1.50
N GLU A 20 13.37 9.11 -1.58
CA GLU A 20 13.85 8.40 -2.77
C GLU A 20 13.73 6.87 -2.65
N ARG A 21 12.76 6.40 -1.85
CA ARG A 21 12.52 4.97 -1.64
C ARG A 21 11.38 4.44 -2.52
N GLY A 22 10.67 5.33 -3.22
CA GLY A 22 9.50 4.99 -4.01
C GLY A 22 8.24 4.77 -3.17
N TYR A 23 8.17 5.29 -1.93
CA TYR A 23 7.07 5.09 -1.01
C TYR A 23 6.29 6.37 -0.76
N ALA A 24 5.03 6.37 -1.16
CA ALA A 24 4.08 7.41 -0.85
C ALA A 24 3.60 7.35 0.60
N GLY A 25 3.11 8.46 1.12
CA GLY A 25 2.47 8.53 2.44
C GLY A 25 1.24 7.63 2.57
N ASN A 26 0.88 7.33 3.79
CA ASN A 26 -0.36 6.67 4.15
C ASN A 26 -0.91 7.31 5.45
N PRO A 27 -1.90 8.22 5.37
CA PRO A 27 -2.64 8.68 4.17
C PRO A 27 -1.79 9.47 3.16
N LEU A 28 -2.30 9.59 1.93
CA LEU A 28 -1.75 10.47 0.90
C LEU A 28 -2.85 11.37 0.34
N TRP A 29 -2.70 12.68 0.53
CA TRP A 29 -3.53 13.71 -0.09
C TRP A 29 -2.78 14.36 -1.25
N GLN A 30 -3.47 14.56 -2.37
CA GLN A 30 -2.92 15.30 -3.51
C GLN A 30 -3.17 16.81 -3.40
N LYS A 31 -3.76 17.24 -2.30
CA LYS A 31 -3.95 18.65 -1.94
C LYS A 31 -2.82 19.11 -1.04
N VAL A 32 -2.41 20.36 -1.19
CA VAL A 32 -1.38 21.03 -0.39
C VAL A 32 -1.67 22.51 -0.24
N ASN A 33 -1.06 23.16 0.76
CA ASN A 33 -1.03 24.60 0.89
C ASN A 33 0.29 25.15 0.34
N PRO A 34 0.26 26.07 -0.65
CA PRO A 34 1.46 26.58 -1.32
C PRO A 34 2.52 27.14 -0.37
N GLU A 35 2.09 27.81 0.70
CA GLU A 35 2.98 28.39 1.72
C GLU A 35 3.76 27.38 2.55
N LYS A 36 3.36 26.09 2.51
CA LYS A 36 4.06 24.99 3.19
C LYS A 36 4.98 24.20 2.25
N LEU A 37 5.08 24.62 0.99
CA LEU A 37 5.97 24.04 -0.01
C LEU A 37 7.24 24.90 -0.11
N GLY A 38 8.27 24.36 -0.77
CA GLY A 38 9.55 25.03 -0.99
C GLY A 38 10.72 24.21 -0.46
N THR A 39 11.90 24.79 -0.49
CA THR A 39 13.15 24.14 -0.06
C THR A 39 13.18 23.79 1.44
N GLU A 40 12.40 24.51 2.23
CA GLU A 40 12.28 24.30 3.68
C GLU A 40 11.04 23.46 4.05
N ALA A 41 10.36 22.87 3.06
CA ALA A 41 9.18 22.04 3.30
C ALA A 41 9.52 20.81 4.16
N GLU A 42 8.68 20.54 5.15
CA GLU A 42 8.82 19.33 5.96
C GLU A 42 8.60 18.07 5.08
N LEU A 43 9.52 17.10 5.13
CA LEU A 43 9.46 15.89 4.34
C LEU A 43 8.16 15.11 4.58
N GLY A 44 7.67 15.08 5.82
CA GLY A 44 6.38 14.47 6.15
C GLY A 44 5.21 15.17 5.47
N TYR A 45 5.24 16.49 5.35
CA TYR A 45 4.21 17.25 4.63
C TYR A 45 4.23 16.96 3.14
N LEU A 46 5.41 16.91 2.53
CA LEU A 46 5.56 16.52 1.11
C LEU A 46 5.03 15.09 0.87
N GLN A 47 5.30 14.19 1.81
CA GLN A 47 4.93 12.78 1.70
C GLN A 47 3.42 12.54 1.83
N HIS A 48 2.76 13.24 2.75
CA HIS A 48 1.35 12.98 3.09
C HIS A 48 0.36 13.96 2.44
N GLY A 49 0.82 15.15 2.04
CA GLY A 49 -0.08 16.23 1.62
C GLY A 49 -0.97 16.73 2.75
N ASP A 50 -2.09 17.37 2.42
CA ASP A 50 -2.93 18.09 3.41
C ASP A 50 -4.40 18.02 2.95
N PRO A 51 -5.32 17.42 3.74
CA PRO A 51 -6.75 17.41 3.41
C PRO A 51 -7.35 18.84 3.32
N SER A 52 -6.76 19.81 4.03
CA SER A 52 -7.15 21.22 3.99
C SER A 52 -6.43 22.04 2.90
N GLY A 53 -5.59 21.39 2.08
CA GLY A 53 -4.83 22.03 1.02
C GLY A 53 -5.69 22.76 0.01
N THR A 54 -5.20 23.88 -0.49
CA THR A 54 -5.92 24.81 -1.37
C THR A 54 -5.58 24.62 -2.85
N ILE A 55 -4.48 23.93 -3.16
CA ILE A 55 -4.11 23.58 -4.52
C ILE A 55 -3.95 22.07 -4.67
N PHE A 56 -4.13 21.57 -5.91
CA PHE A 56 -3.87 20.19 -6.26
C PHE A 56 -2.43 20.07 -6.78
N SER A 57 -1.62 19.22 -6.16
CA SER A 57 -0.25 18.94 -6.55
C SER A 57 0.01 17.45 -6.35
N ILE A 58 0.15 16.72 -7.46
CA ILE A 58 0.33 15.28 -7.43
C ILE A 58 1.67 14.96 -6.79
N GLY A 59 1.67 14.11 -5.74
CA GLY A 59 2.91 13.59 -5.18
C GLY A 59 3.51 12.55 -6.12
N GLU A 60 4.78 12.68 -6.50
CA GLU A 60 5.51 11.69 -7.31
C GLU A 60 6.53 10.96 -6.43
N ALA A 61 6.42 9.64 -6.40
CA ALA A 61 7.39 8.77 -5.75
C ALA A 61 8.51 8.45 -6.73
N ASP A 62 9.75 8.61 -6.30
CA ASP A 62 10.93 8.30 -7.08
C ASP A 62 11.84 7.28 -6.39
N VAL A 63 12.48 6.44 -7.18
CA VAL A 63 13.42 5.42 -6.70
C VAL A 63 14.28 4.93 -7.85
N SER A 64 15.52 4.54 -7.57
CA SER A 64 16.33 3.85 -8.55
C SER A 64 16.10 2.34 -8.53
N ILE A 65 16.12 1.70 -9.70
CA ILE A 65 16.10 0.23 -9.81
C ILE A 65 17.33 -0.42 -9.15
N ARG A 66 18.43 0.32 -9.02
CA ARG A 66 19.69 -0.11 -8.38
C ARG A 66 19.84 0.53 -6.99
N PRO A 67 20.81 0.11 -6.15
CA PRO A 67 21.04 0.70 -4.84
C PRO A 67 21.32 2.21 -4.86
N GLY A 68 21.88 2.74 -5.94
CA GLY A 68 22.15 4.17 -6.12
C GLY A 68 21.57 4.71 -7.42
N TRP A 69 21.67 6.03 -7.65
CA TRP A 69 21.15 6.72 -8.83
C TRP A 69 22.00 6.53 -10.09
N PHE A 70 23.24 6.09 -9.93
CA PHE A 70 24.19 5.88 -11.02
C PHE A 70 24.50 4.40 -11.19
N TYR A 71 24.95 4.03 -12.40
CA TYR A 71 25.34 2.68 -12.74
C TYR A 71 26.65 2.27 -12.06
N HIS A 72 26.65 1.10 -11.45
CA HIS A 72 27.82 0.40 -10.95
C HIS A 72 27.73 -1.07 -11.39
N GLU A 73 28.78 -1.56 -12.04
CA GLU A 73 28.82 -2.88 -12.69
C GLU A 73 28.63 -4.04 -11.70
N GLU A 74 29.12 -3.85 -10.47
CA GLU A 74 29.05 -4.82 -9.37
C GLU A 74 27.69 -4.85 -8.66
N GLN A 75 26.79 -3.93 -8.96
CA GLN A 75 25.45 -3.86 -8.35
C GLN A 75 24.42 -4.55 -9.22
N ASP A 76 23.52 -5.27 -8.58
CA ASP A 76 22.33 -5.85 -9.20
C ASP A 76 21.11 -4.92 -9.04
N PRO A 77 20.11 -5.03 -9.95
CA PRO A 77 18.84 -4.36 -9.75
C PRO A 77 18.10 -4.93 -8.54
N LYS A 78 17.18 -4.16 -7.99
CA LYS A 78 16.20 -4.61 -6.99
C LYS A 78 15.52 -5.90 -7.44
N SER A 79 15.15 -6.73 -6.49
CA SER A 79 14.41 -7.95 -6.78
C SER A 79 13.02 -7.63 -7.34
N LEU A 80 12.35 -8.61 -7.95
CA LEU A 80 10.97 -8.45 -8.41
C LEU A 80 10.05 -8.11 -7.23
N GLU A 81 10.25 -8.76 -6.10
CA GLU A 81 9.50 -8.56 -4.87
C GLU A 81 9.62 -7.12 -4.38
N GLU A 82 10.85 -6.57 -4.34
CA GLU A 82 11.08 -5.17 -3.97
C GLU A 82 10.36 -4.19 -4.90
N LEU A 83 10.39 -4.43 -6.23
CA LEU A 83 9.67 -3.59 -7.19
C LEU A 83 8.15 -3.69 -7.03
N VAL A 84 7.65 -4.87 -6.71
CA VAL A 84 6.22 -5.10 -6.40
C VAL A 84 5.82 -4.34 -5.14
N GLU A 85 6.62 -4.40 -4.07
CA GLU A 85 6.38 -3.62 -2.85
C GLU A 85 6.37 -2.12 -3.14
N ILE A 86 7.35 -1.62 -3.88
CA ILE A 86 7.41 -0.22 -4.30
C ILE A 86 6.14 0.15 -5.08
N TYR A 87 5.67 -0.71 -5.98
CA TYR A 87 4.45 -0.49 -6.75
C TYR A 87 3.20 -0.34 -5.87
N PHE A 88 3.01 -1.23 -4.91
CA PHE A 88 1.88 -1.14 -3.97
C PHE A 88 1.97 0.09 -3.07
N HIS A 89 3.18 0.55 -2.74
CA HIS A 89 3.41 1.71 -1.88
C HIS A 89 3.53 3.05 -2.62
N SER A 90 3.54 3.05 -3.94
CA SER A 90 3.51 4.25 -4.79
C SER A 90 2.22 4.31 -5.61
N VAL A 91 2.16 3.61 -6.72
CA VAL A 91 0.99 3.56 -7.62
C VAL A 91 -0.24 3.03 -6.89
N GLY A 92 -0.06 2.04 -6.02
CA GLY A 92 -1.12 1.51 -5.17
C GLY A 92 -1.64 2.49 -4.11
N ARG A 93 -0.96 3.62 -3.89
CA ARG A 93 -1.41 4.74 -3.04
C ARG A 93 -1.80 5.99 -3.83
N GLY A 94 -1.93 5.86 -5.16
CA GLY A 94 -2.45 6.91 -6.02
C GLY A 94 -1.43 7.95 -6.50
N THR A 95 -0.13 7.61 -6.47
CA THR A 95 0.95 8.47 -6.98
C THR A 95 1.65 7.84 -8.19
N PRO A 96 2.13 8.60 -9.17
CA PRO A 96 3.06 8.08 -10.17
C PRO A 96 4.35 7.61 -9.52
N LEU A 97 4.98 6.61 -10.12
CA LEU A 97 6.30 6.11 -9.77
C LEU A 97 7.30 6.48 -10.87
N LEU A 98 8.29 7.27 -10.53
CA LEU A 98 9.47 7.50 -11.35
C LEU A 98 10.53 6.49 -10.96
N LEU A 99 10.72 5.48 -11.82
CA LEU A 99 11.74 4.45 -11.63
C LEU A 99 12.98 4.80 -12.45
N ASN A 100 14.05 5.22 -11.79
CA ASN A 100 15.32 5.51 -12.45
C ASN A 100 16.02 4.21 -12.86
N ILE A 101 16.47 4.17 -14.12
CA ILE A 101 17.25 3.08 -14.69
C ILE A 101 18.55 3.71 -15.20
N PRO A 102 19.65 3.61 -14.43
CA PRO A 102 20.89 4.27 -14.81
C PRO A 102 21.52 3.61 -16.04
N PRO A 103 21.93 4.38 -17.06
CA PRO A 103 22.62 3.83 -18.21
C PRO A 103 24.01 3.32 -17.82
N ASN A 104 24.43 2.22 -18.45
CA ASN A 104 25.79 1.68 -18.32
C ASN A 104 26.84 2.57 -19.01
N LYS A 105 28.11 2.14 -19.02
CA LYS A 105 29.22 2.90 -19.61
C LYS A 105 29.09 3.13 -21.12
N ASP A 106 28.29 2.31 -21.81
CA ASP A 106 27.99 2.44 -23.24
C ASP A 106 26.77 3.31 -23.52
N GLY A 107 26.14 3.88 -22.49
CA GLY A 107 24.91 4.69 -22.59
C GLY A 107 23.64 3.88 -22.83
N LEU A 108 23.68 2.57 -22.58
CA LEU A 108 22.56 1.63 -22.75
C LEU A 108 22.06 1.15 -21.40
N PHE A 109 20.84 0.62 -21.36
CA PHE A 109 20.38 -0.12 -20.20
C PHE A 109 21.14 -1.44 -20.06
N ASP A 110 21.49 -1.78 -18.83
CA ASP A 110 22.11 -3.07 -18.53
C ASP A 110 21.14 -4.22 -18.76
N ALA A 111 21.65 -5.37 -19.21
CA ALA A 111 20.82 -6.54 -19.51
C ALA A 111 20.01 -7.04 -18.29
N LYS A 112 20.60 -6.97 -17.08
CA LYS A 112 19.93 -7.36 -15.84
C LYS A 112 18.76 -6.42 -15.51
N ASP A 113 18.91 -5.11 -15.77
CA ASP A 113 17.85 -4.13 -15.55
C ASP A 113 16.68 -4.35 -16.53
N ILE A 114 17.01 -4.64 -17.80
CA ILE A 114 16.02 -4.97 -18.82
C ILE A 114 15.24 -6.24 -18.44
N GLU A 115 15.92 -7.31 -18.02
CA GLU A 115 15.28 -8.55 -17.57
C GLU A 115 14.34 -8.28 -16.40
N ARG A 116 14.79 -7.53 -15.37
CA ARG A 116 13.98 -7.17 -14.21
C ARG A 116 12.74 -6.34 -14.59
N LEU A 117 12.85 -5.43 -15.53
CA LEU A 117 11.72 -4.65 -16.04
C LEU A 117 10.69 -5.53 -16.77
N TYR A 118 11.15 -6.54 -17.54
CA TYR A 118 10.25 -7.50 -18.16
C TYR A 118 9.51 -8.34 -17.13
N GLU A 119 10.20 -8.85 -16.12
CA GLU A 119 9.59 -9.60 -15.02
C GLU A 119 8.53 -8.76 -14.28
N PHE A 120 8.86 -7.52 -13.94
CA PHE A 120 7.94 -6.60 -13.28
C PHE A 120 6.72 -6.27 -14.15
N THR A 121 6.93 -6.09 -15.45
CA THR A 121 5.85 -5.85 -16.41
C THR A 121 4.94 -7.08 -16.52
N ALA A 122 5.52 -8.27 -16.60
CA ALA A 122 4.77 -9.53 -16.65
C ALA A 122 3.93 -9.73 -15.38
N TYR A 123 4.49 -9.46 -14.20
CA TYR A 123 3.77 -9.51 -12.93
C TYR A 123 2.56 -8.57 -12.92
N ARG A 124 2.75 -7.31 -13.32
CA ARG A 124 1.66 -6.32 -13.38
C ARG A 124 0.56 -6.73 -14.37
N ASN A 125 0.95 -7.21 -15.54
CA ASN A 125 0.00 -7.66 -16.56
C ASN A 125 -0.84 -8.84 -16.04
N GLU A 126 -0.23 -9.79 -15.34
CA GLU A 126 -0.96 -10.92 -14.76
C GLU A 126 -1.85 -10.49 -13.60
N LEU A 127 -1.40 -9.55 -12.73
CA LEU A 127 -2.20 -9.00 -11.63
C LEU A 127 -3.52 -8.39 -12.13
N TYR A 128 -3.48 -7.65 -13.22
CA TYR A 128 -4.65 -6.94 -13.77
C TYR A 128 -5.37 -7.70 -14.90
N LYS A 129 -5.00 -8.95 -15.14
CA LYS A 129 -5.55 -9.72 -16.25
C LYS A 129 -7.05 -9.97 -16.14
N GLU A 130 -7.54 -10.16 -14.95
CA GLU A 130 -8.95 -10.41 -14.66
C GLU A 130 -9.42 -9.55 -13.49
N ASP A 131 -10.42 -8.71 -13.75
CA ASP A 131 -11.15 -8.00 -12.70
C ASP A 131 -12.28 -8.90 -12.21
N LEU A 132 -12.15 -9.42 -10.99
CA LEU A 132 -13.08 -10.38 -10.41
C LEU A 132 -14.44 -9.78 -10.04
N THR A 133 -14.57 -8.45 -10.05
CA THR A 133 -15.83 -7.75 -9.74
C THR A 133 -16.64 -7.39 -10.96
N LEU A 134 -16.12 -7.59 -12.18
CA LEU A 134 -16.81 -7.18 -13.39
C LEU A 134 -18.19 -7.83 -13.49
N GLY A 135 -19.24 -7.01 -13.53
CA GLY A 135 -20.64 -7.45 -13.54
C GLY A 135 -21.17 -7.94 -12.19
N ALA A 136 -20.43 -7.83 -11.11
CA ALA A 136 -20.92 -8.10 -9.75
C ALA A 136 -22.07 -7.15 -9.37
N LYS A 137 -22.98 -7.62 -8.54
CA LYS A 137 -24.06 -6.80 -8.02
C LYS A 137 -23.54 -5.99 -6.83
N VAL A 138 -23.74 -4.68 -6.88
CA VAL A 138 -23.41 -3.79 -5.76
C VAL A 138 -24.68 -3.21 -5.19
N SER A 139 -24.81 -3.26 -3.87
CA SER A 139 -25.92 -2.65 -3.13
C SER A 139 -25.39 -1.68 -2.08
N GLY A 140 -26.15 -0.60 -1.87
CA GLY A 140 -25.82 0.47 -0.93
C GLY A 140 -26.59 1.74 -1.24
N PRO A 141 -26.44 2.79 -0.45
CA PRO A 141 -27.08 4.07 -0.76
C PRO A 141 -26.41 4.70 -2.01
N ALA A 142 -27.25 5.33 -2.84
CA ALA A 142 -26.81 6.03 -4.03
C ALA A 142 -27.53 7.38 -4.13
N LEU A 143 -26.84 8.41 -4.62
CA LEU A 143 -27.36 9.77 -4.72
C LEU A 143 -28.49 9.88 -5.73
N SER A 144 -28.37 9.19 -6.87
CA SER A 144 -29.39 9.17 -7.94
C SER A 144 -29.10 8.02 -8.92
N ALA A 145 -29.96 7.85 -9.91
CA ALA A 145 -29.77 6.86 -10.97
C ALA A 145 -28.50 7.13 -11.83
N ASP A 146 -28.03 8.37 -11.90
CA ASP A 146 -26.82 8.75 -12.61
C ASP A 146 -25.54 8.44 -11.80
N PHE A 147 -25.67 8.23 -10.50
CA PHE A 147 -24.61 7.87 -9.57
C PHE A 147 -24.90 6.54 -8.85
N ASP A 148 -25.40 5.57 -9.59
CA ASP A 148 -25.87 4.28 -9.09
C ASP A 148 -24.71 3.33 -8.74
N CYS A 149 -24.93 2.42 -7.78
CA CYS A 149 -23.95 1.42 -7.34
C CYS A 149 -23.45 0.52 -8.48
N ARG A 150 -24.26 0.26 -9.51
CA ARG A 150 -23.85 -0.55 -10.68
C ARG A 150 -22.64 -0.01 -11.42
N HIS A 151 -22.37 1.29 -11.34
CA HIS A 151 -21.26 1.95 -12.00
C HIS A 151 -19.90 1.55 -11.40
N LEU A 152 -19.89 0.98 -10.20
CA LEU A 152 -18.65 0.58 -9.53
C LEU A 152 -18.01 -0.69 -10.12
N THR A 153 -18.80 -1.48 -10.88
CA THR A 153 -18.37 -2.79 -11.43
C THR A 153 -18.74 -2.95 -12.92
N ASP A 154 -19.08 -1.85 -13.62
CA ASP A 154 -19.43 -1.86 -15.04
C ASP A 154 -18.22 -1.86 -16.00
N GLY A 155 -17.02 -1.69 -15.46
CA GLY A 155 -15.76 -1.63 -16.23
C GLY A 155 -15.52 -0.30 -16.93
N LEU A 156 -16.33 0.74 -16.69
CA LEU A 156 -16.20 2.06 -17.31
C LEU A 156 -15.57 3.07 -16.33
N GLU A 157 -14.57 3.80 -16.77
CA GLU A 157 -13.96 4.89 -15.96
C GLU A 157 -14.71 6.23 -16.11
N THR A 158 -15.78 6.25 -16.91
CA THR A 158 -16.57 7.47 -17.20
C THR A 158 -17.86 7.55 -16.37
N SER A 159 -18.27 6.43 -15.75
CA SER A 159 -19.39 6.35 -14.82
C SER A 159 -18.89 6.45 -13.40
N SER A 160 -19.73 6.90 -12.48
CA SER A 160 -19.39 7.00 -11.06
C SER A 160 -20.58 6.73 -10.17
N TRP A 161 -20.30 6.28 -8.97
CA TRP A 161 -21.22 6.21 -7.85
C TRP A 161 -20.93 7.37 -6.89
N ALA A 162 -21.97 7.89 -6.28
CA ALA A 162 -21.89 8.86 -5.20
C ALA A 162 -22.99 8.63 -4.17
N SER A 163 -22.80 9.11 -2.95
CA SER A 163 -23.83 9.06 -1.91
C SER A 163 -23.73 10.24 -0.95
N ASP A 164 -24.87 10.78 -0.55
CA ASP A 164 -25.03 11.79 0.49
C ASP A 164 -25.51 11.20 1.82
N ALA A 165 -25.49 9.89 1.97
CA ALA A 165 -25.83 9.21 3.21
C ALA A 165 -24.81 9.52 4.32
N ASP A 166 -25.28 9.41 5.56
CA ASP A 166 -24.41 9.57 6.74
C ASP A 166 -23.31 8.50 6.79
N LEU A 167 -22.11 8.90 7.21
CA LEU A 167 -21.00 7.96 7.44
C LEU A 167 -21.24 7.12 8.72
N PRO A 168 -20.84 5.84 8.73
CA PRO A 168 -20.17 5.11 7.67
C PRO A 168 -21.12 4.67 6.54
N ILE A 169 -20.70 4.88 5.29
CA ILE A 169 -21.44 4.41 4.12
C ILE A 169 -20.98 3.01 3.77
N GLN A 170 -21.92 2.08 3.66
CA GLN A 170 -21.65 0.67 3.35
C GLN A 170 -22.06 0.35 1.91
N LEU A 171 -21.14 -0.25 1.18
CA LEU A 171 -21.36 -0.86 -0.12
C LEU A 171 -21.11 -2.37 0.01
N GLU A 172 -22.05 -3.18 -0.42
CA GLU A 172 -21.94 -4.64 -0.41
C GLU A 172 -21.94 -5.17 -1.85
N LEU A 173 -20.91 -5.93 -2.18
CA LEU A 173 -20.72 -6.60 -3.47
C LEU A 173 -21.09 -8.06 -3.34
N ASP A 174 -21.88 -8.58 -4.28
CA ASP A 174 -22.12 -10.01 -4.50
C ASP A 174 -21.47 -10.41 -5.83
N LEU A 175 -20.41 -11.20 -5.75
CA LEU A 175 -19.62 -11.66 -6.90
C LEU A 175 -20.33 -12.78 -7.70
N GLY A 176 -21.52 -13.22 -7.26
CA GLY A 176 -22.33 -14.27 -7.90
C GLY A 176 -21.85 -15.69 -7.61
N ALA A 177 -20.57 -15.87 -7.30
CA ALA A 177 -19.96 -17.13 -6.87
C ALA A 177 -18.72 -16.82 -6.04
N PRO A 178 -18.23 -17.76 -5.21
CA PRO A 178 -16.96 -17.59 -4.50
C PRO A 178 -15.81 -17.32 -5.49
N LYS A 179 -14.99 -16.32 -5.19
CA LYS A 179 -13.78 -15.92 -5.91
C LYS A 179 -12.61 -15.86 -4.94
N THR A 180 -11.43 -16.21 -5.43
CA THR A 180 -10.18 -16.15 -4.66
C THR A 180 -9.44 -14.87 -4.99
N PHE A 181 -9.17 -14.02 -4.01
CA PHE A 181 -8.48 -12.74 -4.16
C PHE A 181 -7.72 -12.35 -2.89
N ASP A 182 -6.81 -11.37 -3.03
CA ASP A 182 -6.02 -10.78 -1.94
C ASP A 182 -5.76 -9.29 -2.15
N VAL A 183 -6.27 -8.68 -3.24
CA VAL A 183 -6.12 -7.25 -3.54
C VAL A 183 -7.48 -6.64 -3.84
N LEU A 184 -7.77 -5.53 -3.17
CA LEU A 184 -8.87 -4.63 -3.52
C LEU A 184 -8.31 -3.35 -4.12
N GLU A 185 -8.94 -2.88 -5.20
CA GLU A 185 -8.69 -1.55 -5.80
C GLU A 185 -9.92 -0.67 -5.64
N LEU A 186 -9.71 0.57 -5.17
CA LEU A 186 -10.69 1.64 -5.20
C LEU A 186 -10.16 2.80 -6.05
N ARG A 187 -11.06 3.53 -6.73
CA ARG A 187 -10.75 4.79 -7.44
C ARG A 187 -11.80 5.84 -7.19
N GLU A 188 -11.38 7.07 -6.93
CA GLU A 188 -12.25 8.25 -6.91
C GLU A 188 -12.33 8.94 -8.27
N ASP A 189 -13.44 9.62 -8.54
CA ASP A 189 -13.55 10.57 -9.65
C ASP A 189 -12.81 11.87 -9.31
N LEU A 190 -11.54 11.97 -9.70
CA LEU A 190 -10.69 13.12 -9.40
C LEU A 190 -11.13 14.42 -10.06
N LYS A 191 -12.07 14.39 -11.02
CA LYS A 191 -12.69 15.62 -11.55
C LYS A 191 -13.45 16.37 -10.48
N LEU A 192 -13.93 15.63 -9.47
CA LEU A 192 -14.64 16.17 -8.32
C LEU A 192 -13.73 16.32 -7.08
N GLY A 193 -12.46 15.95 -7.18
CA GLY A 193 -11.46 16.02 -6.12
C GLY A 193 -11.33 14.74 -5.30
N GLN A 194 -10.25 14.63 -4.55
CA GLN A 194 -10.01 13.55 -3.59
C GLN A 194 -10.77 13.85 -2.29
N ARG A 195 -11.61 12.93 -1.84
CA ARG A 195 -12.55 13.16 -0.74
C ARG A 195 -12.54 12.09 0.34
N ILE A 196 -12.34 10.81 -0.03
CA ILE A 196 -12.36 9.69 0.91
C ILE A 196 -11.09 9.72 1.76
N ALA A 197 -11.26 9.76 3.09
CA ALA A 197 -10.18 9.84 4.05
C ALA A 197 -9.83 8.48 4.66
N ALA A 198 -10.85 7.63 4.93
CA ALA A 198 -10.65 6.30 5.47
C ALA A 198 -11.76 5.35 5.03
N PHE A 199 -11.42 4.07 4.91
CA PHE A 199 -12.34 3.00 4.58
C PHE A 199 -11.93 1.69 5.23
N HIS A 200 -12.89 0.78 5.36
CA HIS A 200 -12.76 -0.54 5.96
C HIS A 200 -13.35 -1.58 5.03
N VAL A 201 -12.71 -2.74 4.91
CA VAL A 201 -13.13 -3.81 4.01
C VAL A 201 -13.31 -5.10 4.79
N GLN A 202 -14.44 -5.76 4.57
CA GLN A 202 -14.76 -7.07 5.12
C GLN A 202 -15.14 -8.05 4.01
N VAL A 203 -14.94 -9.33 4.27
CA VAL A 203 -15.34 -10.45 3.41
C VAL A 203 -16.21 -11.43 4.19
N GLU A 204 -17.18 -12.04 3.53
CA GLU A 204 -18.01 -13.07 4.15
C GLU A 204 -17.41 -14.45 3.86
N VAL A 205 -16.90 -15.10 4.91
CA VAL A 205 -16.37 -16.47 4.85
C VAL A 205 -17.22 -17.33 5.77
N ASP A 206 -17.77 -18.42 5.23
CA ASP A 206 -18.65 -19.34 5.95
C ASP A 206 -19.84 -18.65 6.67
N GLY A 207 -20.41 -17.59 6.05
CA GLY A 207 -21.51 -16.81 6.60
C GLY A 207 -21.13 -15.83 7.71
N VAL A 208 -19.84 -15.62 7.97
CA VAL A 208 -19.30 -14.69 8.98
C VAL A 208 -18.48 -13.60 8.30
N TRP A 209 -18.77 -12.33 8.61
CA TRP A 209 -17.97 -11.20 8.17
C TRP A 209 -16.65 -11.16 8.90
N GLN A 210 -15.57 -11.18 8.15
CA GLN A 210 -14.19 -11.12 8.66
C GLN A 210 -13.49 -9.89 8.09
N GLU A 211 -12.54 -9.38 8.83
CA GLU A 211 -11.68 -8.29 8.39
C GLU A 211 -10.84 -8.72 7.19
N PHE A 212 -10.89 -7.91 6.10
CA PHE A 212 -9.95 -8.01 4.99
C PHE A 212 -8.85 -6.96 5.11
N GLY A 213 -9.19 -5.76 5.57
CA GLY A 213 -8.24 -4.71 5.86
C GLY A 213 -8.85 -3.32 5.94
N THR A 214 -8.05 -2.37 6.39
CA THR A 214 -8.37 -0.94 6.45
C THR A 214 -7.46 -0.15 5.54
N GLY A 215 -7.95 0.98 5.02
CA GLY A 215 -7.18 1.88 4.17
C GLY A 215 -7.50 3.33 4.44
N PHE A 216 -6.51 4.17 4.18
CA PHE A 216 -6.66 5.63 4.18
C PHE A 216 -6.70 6.12 2.76
N THR A 217 -7.22 7.30 2.53
CA THR A 217 -7.29 8.02 1.25
C THR A 217 -7.39 7.13 0.01
N VAL A 218 -8.25 7.43 -0.91
CA VAL A 218 -8.40 6.65 -2.15
C VAL A 218 -7.68 7.35 -3.30
N GLY A 219 -8.16 8.49 -3.76
CA GLY A 219 -7.55 9.22 -4.86
C GLY A 219 -7.68 8.51 -6.21
N HIS A 220 -6.69 8.70 -7.09
CA HIS A 220 -6.68 8.10 -8.41
C HIS A 220 -6.74 6.57 -8.39
N LYS A 221 -6.04 5.96 -7.44
CA LYS A 221 -5.98 4.50 -7.26
C LYS A 221 -5.57 4.20 -5.82
N ARG A 222 -6.29 3.29 -5.19
CA ARG A 222 -5.90 2.71 -3.92
C ARG A 222 -5.93 1.21 -4.02
N LEU A 223 -4.77 0.57 -3.85
CA LEU A 223 -4.66 -0.87 -3.70
C LEU A 223 -4.54 -1.20 -2.20
N LEU A 224 -5.39 -2.11 -1.75
CA LEU A 224 -5.34 -2.67 -0.41
C LEU A 224 -5.07 -4.17 -0.54
N ARG A 225 -3.96 -4.64 0.04
CA ARG A 225 -3.68 -6.07 0.16
C ARG A 225 -4.26 -6.61 1.46
N GLY A 226 -4.92 -7.75 1.36
CA GLY A 226 -5.37 -8.55 2.48
C GLY A 226 -4.74 -9.94 2.44
N SER A 227 -5.19 -10.82 3.34
CA SER A 227 -4.88 -12.25 3.22
C SER A 227 -5.58 -12.84 2.02
N LEU A 228 -4.96 -13.85 1.37
CA LEU A 228 -5.62 -14.60 0.31
C LEU A 228 -6.88 -15.28 0.87
N VAL A 229 -8.03 -14.96 0.29
CA VAL A 229 -9.33 -15.42 0.75
C VAL A 229 -10.19 -15.90 -0.40
N GLU A 230 -11.06 -16.88 -0.16
CA GLU A 230 -12.15 -17.25 -1.06
C GLU A 230 -13.47 -16.76 -0.46
N ALA A 231 -14.13 -15.84 -1.15
CA ALA A 231 -15.39 -15.25 -0.70
C ALA A 231 -16.31 -14.90 -1.87
N GLN A 232 -17.62 -14.92 -1.63
CA GLN A 232 -18.63 -14.46 -2.59
C GLN A 232 -19.05 -13.02 -2.31
N LYS A 233 -19.03 -12.59 -1.06
CA LYS A 233 -19.47 -11.25 -0.69
C LYS A 233 -18.35 -10.44 -0.08
N VAL A 234 -18.28 -9.18 -0.48
CA VAL A 234 -17.33 -8.19 0.01
C VAL A 234 -18.07 -6.94 0.44
N ARG A 235 -17.67 -6.36 1.54
CA ARG A 235 -18.23 -5.12 2.05
C ARG A 235 -17.17 -4.05 2.13
N VAL A 236 -17.40 -2.92 1.49
CA VAL A 236 -16.57 -1.72 1.59
C VAL A 236 -17.34 -0.69 2.40
N MET A 237 -16.75 -0.23 3.48
CA MET A 237 -17.34 0.81 4.34
C MET A 237 -16.48 2.06 4.26
N ILE A 238 -17.03 3.18 3.76
CA ILE A 238 -16.37 4.48 3.82
C ILE A 238 -16.65 5.04 5.21
N THR A 239 -15.61 5.15 6.02
CA THR A 239 -15.72 5.56 7.43
C THR A 239 -15.46 7.05 7.64
N GLU A 240 -14.64 7.66 6.77
CA GLU A 240 -14.34 9.09 6.82
C GLU A 240 -14.23 9.68 5.41
N ALA A 241 -14.79 10.86 5.22
CA ALA A 241 -14.67 11.63 3.98
C ALA A 241 -14.66 13.13 4.27
N GLN A 242 -13.98 13.90 3.42
CA GLN A 242 -13.92 15.37 3.50
C GLN A 242 -15.14 16.05 2.87
N ASP A 243 -15.81 15.34 1.97
CA ASP A 243 -17.00 15.77 1.24
C ASP A 243 -17.73 14.51 0.75
N LEU A 244 -18.87 14.66 0.09
CA LEU A 244 -19.66 13.59 -0.52
C LEU A 244 -18.74 12.63 -1.33
N PRO A 245 -18.63 11.34 -0.94
CA PRO A 245 -17.72 10.42 -1.60
C PRO A 245 -18.19 10.06 -3.00
N VAL A 246 -17.24 9.99 -3.95
CA VAL A 246 -17.51 9.62 -5.33
C VAL A 246 -16.48 8.60 -5.79
N LEU A 247 -16.94 7.40 -6.13
CA LEU A 247 -16.07 6.34 -6.64
C LEU A 247 -16.41 6.02 -8.11
N THR A 248 -15.40 5.77 -8.90
CA THR A 248 -15.53 5.26 -10.28
C THR A 248 -15.33 3.77 -10.36
N LYS A 249 -14.71 3.15 -9.34
CA LYS A 249 -14.36 1.74 -9.42
C LYS A 249 -14.17 1.08 -8.06
N ILE A 250 -14.64 -0.17 -7.98
CA ILE A 250 -14.24 -1.17 -6.99
C ILE A 250 -13.83 -2.40 -7.78
N SER A 251 -12.61 -2.92 -7.55
CA SER A 251 -12.12 -4.13 -8.21
C SER A 251 -11.42 -5.05 -7.23
N LEU A 252 -11.43 -6.33 -7.54
CA LEU A 252 -10.72 -7.37 -6.79
C LEU A 252 -9.79 -8.11 -7.73
N TYR A 253 -8.58 -8.37 -7.24
CA TYR A 253 -7.56 -9.10 -7.97
C TYR A 253 -6.93 -10.16 -7.08
N LYS A 254 -6.30 -11.13 -7.74
CA LYS A 254 -5.45 -12.11 -7.09
C LYS A 254 -4.00 -11.82 -7.48
N THR A 255 -3.12 -11.70 -6.49
CA THR A 255 -1.69 -11.53 -6.78
C THR A 255 -1.15 -12.74 -7.52
N PRO A 256 -0.36 -12.52 -8.59
CA PRO A 256 0.38 -13.59 -9.23
C PRO A 256 1.35 -14.24 -8.25
N SER A 257 1.55 -15.53 -8.40
CA SER A 257 2.62 -16.20 -7.67
C SER A 257 3.98 -15.65 -8.14
N LEU A 258 4.77 -15.11 -7.25
CA LEU A 258 6.14 -14.66 -7.52
C LEU A 258 7.12 -15.85 -7.67
N SER A 259 6.64 -16.99 -8.08
CA SER A 259 7.39 -18.23 -8.02
C SER A 259 8.60 -18.27 -8.94
N LYS A 260 9.80 -18.36 -8.31
CA LYS A 260 10.78 -19.43 -8.56
C LYS A 260 11.42 -19.90 -7.26
N THR A 261 11.01 -19.40 -6.11
CA THR A 261 11.52 -19.85 -4.81
C THR A 261 10.42 -20.66 -4.13
N GLU A 262 10.74 -21.84 -3.65
CA GLU A 262 9.84 -22.64 -2.81
C GLU A 262 9.35 -21.74 -1.67
N VAL A 263 8.05 -21.46 -1.64
CA VAL A 263 7.40 -20.74 -0.55
C VAL A 263 7.81 -21.44 0.73
N VAL A 264 8.45 -20.74 1.64
CA VAL A 264 8.76 -21.26 2.97
C VAL A 264 7.41 -21.41 3.70
N GLN A 265 6.77 -22.57 3.48
CA GLN A 265 5.47 -22.85 4.08
C GLN A 265 5.57 -22.79 5.60
N GLY A 266 4.63 -22.09 6.21
CA GLY A 266 4.44 -22.07 7.65
C GLY A 266 5.35 -21.14 8.44
N LEU A 267 6.04 -20.18 7.81
CA LEU A 267 6.72 -19.08 8.52
C LEU A 267 5.79 -17.88 8.60
N ALA A 268 5.42 -17.43 9.78
CA ALA A 268 4.48 -16.34 9.97
C ALA A 268 4.65 -15.64 11.34
N PHE A 269 4.15 -14.41 11.44
CA PHE A 269 3.87 -13.80 12.75
C PHE A 269 2.74 -14.58 13.47
N ALA A 270 2.92 -14.87 14.74
CA ALA A 270 1.87 -15.52 15.54
C ALA A 270 0.61 -14.63 15.65
N GLU A 271 0.81 -13.32 15.62
CA GLU A 271 -0.25 -12.33 15.69
C GLU A 271 -0.09 -11.32 14.53
N LYS A 272 -1.18 -11.04 13.83
CA LYS A 272 -1.19 -10.15 12.66
C LYS A 272 -1.43 -8.68 13.01
N SER A 273 -1.93 -8.41 14.20
CA SER A 273 -2.14 -7.07 14.73
C SER A 273 -1.78 -7.03 16.20
N LEU A 274 -0.95 -6.08 16.56
CA LEU A 274 -0.45 -5.90 17.92
C LEU A 274 -0.58 -4.44 18.32
N ALA A 275 -0.85 -4.17 19.59
CA ALA A 275 -0.84 -2.84 20.15
C ALA A 275 0.24 -2.73 21.24
N VAL A 276 0.89 -1.57 21.29
CA VAL A 276 1.90 -1.26 22.31
C VAL A 276 1.76 0.21 22.71
N THR A 277 1.99 0.52 24.00
CA THR A 277 2.02 1.90 24.48
C THR A 277 3.32 2.56 24.03
N LYS A 278 3.26 3.86 23.65
CA LYS A 278 4.45 4.64 23.27
C LYS A 278 5.54 4.59 24.34
N GLY A 279 6.76 4.34 23.94
CA GLY A 279 7.92 4.21 24.82
C GLY A 279 8.05 2.85 25.52
N GLU A 280 7.10 1.94 25.36
CA GLU A 280 7.20 0.56 25.82
C GLU A 280 7.83 -0.33 24.74
N THR A 281 8.24 -1.53 25.13
CA THR A 281 8.82 -2.52 24.21
C THR A 281 7.71 -3.40 23.65
N LEU A 282 7.59 -3.44 22.31
CA LEU A 282 6.74 -4.39 21.61
C LEU A 282 7.36 -5.79 21.72
N HIS A 283 6.58 -6.77 22.16
CA HIS A 283 6.94 -8.18 22.15
C HIS A 283 6.10 -8.91 21.12
N PHE A 284 6.73 -9.72 20.28
CA PHE A 284 6.04 -10.47 19.23
C PHE A 284 6.75 -11.80 18.98
N ARG A 285 6.03 -12.72 18.34
CA ARG A 285 6.53 -14.05 18.03
C ARG A 285 6.43 -14.34 16.55
N ILE A 286 7.45 -15.04 16.04
CA ILE A 286 7.41 -15.68 14.72
C ILE A 286 7.35 -17.18 14.93
N GLU A 287 6.45 -17.82 14.23
CA GLU A 287 6.25 -19.25 14.20
C GLU A 287 6.63 -19.83 12.85
N ARG A 288 7.10 -21.06 12.86
CA ARG A 288 7.49 -21.82 11.69
C ARG A 288 6.96 -23.24 11.81
N SER A 289 6.43 -23.77 10.69
CA SER A 289 6.14 -25.21 10.62
C SER A 289 7.39 -26.03 10.89
N GLU A 290 7.23 -27.25 11.44
CA GLU A 290 8.36 -28.15 11.66
C GLU A 290 9.18 -28.31 10.37
N SER A 291 10.49 -28.10 10.48
CA SER A 291 11.42 -28.24 9.37
C SER A 291 12.80 -28.67 9.89
N ASN A 292 13.36 -29.66 9.23
CA ASN A 292 14.69 -30.15 9.55
C ASN A 292 15.82 -29.36 8.87
N THR A 293 15.51 -28.25 8.18
CA THR A 293 16.50 -27.39 7.53
C THR A 293 16.63 -26.07 8.28
N PRO A 294 17.86 -25.53 8.43
CA PRO A 294 18.04 -24.16 8.92
C PRO A 294 17.37 -23.15 7.98
N LEU A 295 16.98 -21.99 8.51
CA LEU A 295 16.38 -20.90 7.74
C LEU A 295 16.87 -19.55 8.24
N GLU A 296 17.30 -18.70 7.32
CA GLU A 296 17.51 -17.27 7.58
C GLU A 296 16.27 -16.48 7.16
N ALA A 297 15.77 -15.67 8.07
CA ALA A 297 14.70 -14.71 7.79
C ALA A 297 15.10 -13.31 8.25
N LYS A 298 14.51 -12.28 7.69
CA LYS A 298 14.75 -10.90 8.09
C LYS A 298 13.46 -10.22 8.47
N ILE A 299 13.51 -9.37 9.50
CA ILE A 299 12.42 -8.47 9.86
C ILE A 299 12.87 -7.06 9.51
N SER A 300 12.02 -6.35 8.80
CA SER A 300 12.17 -4.92 8.54
C SER A 300 10.92 -4.16 8.94
N ILE A 301 11.04 -2.87 9.21
CA ILE A 301 9.92 -2.02 9.56
C ILE A 301 9.49 -1.23 8.33
N GLN A 302 8.19 -1.26 8.07
CA GLN A 302 7.56 -0.44 7.05
C GLN A 302 6.73 0.64 7.73
N PRO A 303 6.94 1.93 7.41
CA PRO A 303 6.15 3.01 7.96
C PRO A 303 4.65 2.87 7.63
N GLY A 304 3.80 3.09 8.64
CA GLY A 304 2.40 3.42 8.50
C GLY A 304 2.21 4.93 8.66
N THR A 305 1.38 5.33 9.62
CA THR A 305 1.29 6.75 10.07
C THR A 305 2.43 7.13 11.01
N GLY A 306 3.15 6.14 11.56
CA GLY A 306 4.36 6.34 12.36
C GLY A 306 5.55 6.76 11.51
N VAL A 307 6.29 7.76 11.96
CA VAL A 307 7.48 8.30 11.30
C VAL A 307 8.73 7.67 11.93
N HIS A 308 9.69 7.26 11.07
CA HIS A 308 11.01 6.82 11.53
C HIS A 308 11.68 7.87 12.43
N GLY A 309 12.31 7.42 13.51
CA GLY A 309 12.92 8.30 14.51
C GLY A 309 11.91 9.00 15.45
N VAL A 310 10.60 8.82 15.23
CA VAL A 310 9.52 9.36 16.07
C VAL A 310 8.80 8.22 16.81
N ALA A 311 8.34 7.20 16.11
CA ALA A 311 7.60 6.08 16.70
C ALA A 311 8.47 4.82 16.90
N TYR A 312 9.49 4.64 16.06
CA TYR A 312 10.39 3.49 16.06
C TYR A 312 11.77 3.87 15.50
N GLN A 313 12.77 3.02 15.72
CA GLN A 313 14.07 3.08 15.02
C GLN A 313 14.13 1.96 13.99
N ASP A 314 14.76 2.24 12.83
CA ASP A 314 14.99 1.21 11.82
C ASP A 314 15.99 0.18 12.36
N GLU A 315 15.48 -1.00 12.66
CA GLU A 315 16.31 -2.17 12.93
C GLU A 315 15.89 -3.28 11.97
N ILE A 316 16.81 -3.69 11.11
CA ILE A 316 16.68 -4.96 10.39
C ILE A 316 17.20 -6.05 11.32
N GLN A 317 16.31 -6.93 11.77
CA GLN A 317 16.69 -8.09 12.55
C GLN A 317 16.86 -9.31 11.65
N VAL A 318 18.05 -9.90 11.67
CA VAL A 318 18.31 -11.17 10.98
C VAL A 318 18.05 -12.31 11.94
N LEU A 319 17.18 -13.21 11.55
CA LEU A 319 16.75 -14.37 12.33
C LEU A 319 17.34 -15.65 11.75
N GLN A 320 18.00 -16.41 12.59
CA GLN A 320 18.51 -17.74 12.22
C GLN A 320 17.67 -18.79 12.94
N PHE A 321 16.83 -19.52 12.20
CA PHE A 321 16.16 -20.71 12.69
C PHE A 321 17.07 -21.91 12.51
N GLN A 322 17.32 -22.63 13.59
CA GLN A 322 18.02 -23.91 13.52
C GLN A 322 17.08 -25.01 13.02
N ALA A 323 17.66 -26.15 12.61
CA ALA A 323 16.87 -27.33 12.29
C ALA A 323 16.02 -27.75 13.50
N GLY A 324 14.71 -27.94 13.30
CA GLY A 324 13.77 -28.27 14.38
C GLY A 324 13.29 -27.08 15.22
N GLU A 325 13.83 -25.88 15.02
CA GLU A 325 13.36 -24.68 15.73
C GLU A 325 12.09 -24.14 15.08
N CYS A 326 10.97 -24.09 15.85
CA CYS A 326 9.65 -23.74 15.33
C CYS A 326 9.16 -22.36 15.76
N LYS A 327 9.87 -21.63 16.63
CA LYS A 327 9.44 -20.32 17.12
C LYS A 327 10.60 -19.45 17.55
N LYS A 328 10.41 -18.13 17.42
CA LYS A 328 11.27 -17.09 17.99
C LYS A 328 10.44 -16.01 18.64
N ASP A 329 10.73 -15.70 19.89
CA ASP A 329 10.20 -14.54 20.60
C ASP A 329 11.16 -13.37 20.41
N LEU A 330 10.62 -12.24 20.01
CA LEU A 330 11.36 -11.04 19.62
C LEU A 330 10.79 -9.82 20.32
N HIS A 331 11.58 -8.76 20.33
CA HIS A 331 11.16 -7.48 20.91
C HIS A 331 11.69 -6.30 20.08
N LEU A 332 10.91 -5.22 20.05
CA LEU A 332 11.24 -3.97 19.39
C LEU A 332 10.92 -2.82 20.34
N PRO A 333 11.89 -1.97 20.72
CA PRO A 333 11.59 -0.78 21.50
C PRO A 333 10.85 0.24 20.64
N THR A 334 9.73 0.77 21.14
CA THR A 334 9.06 1.93 20.54
C THR A 334 9.63 3.21 21.13
N LEU A 335 9.60 4.29 20.34
CA LEU A 335 10.07 5.58 20.79
C LEU A 335 8.97 6.36 21.51
N TYR A 336 9.39 7.19 22.45
CA TYR A 336 8.50 8.15 23.10
C TYR A 336 8.34 9.39 22.20
N PHE A 337 7.11 9.73 21.84
CA PHE A 337 6.80 10.91 21.00
C PHE A 337 5.73 11.79 21.66
N ALA A 338 5.72 13.08 21.32
CA ALA A 338 4.87 14.07 21.97
C ALA A 338 3.45 14.18 21.41
N ALA A 339 3.10 13.42 20.37
CA ALA A 339 1.77 13.51 19.77
C ALA A 339 0.70 12.76 20.58
N ASP A 340 -0.50 13.34 20.65
CA ASP A 340 -1.68 12.71 21.28
C ASP A 340 -2.50 11.89 20.26
N LYS A 341 -1.82 11.24 19.31
CA LYS A 341 -2.45 10.41 18.28
C LYS A 341 -1.82 9.04 18.26
N THR A 342 -2.64 8.02 18.09
CA THR A 342 -2.18 6.67 17.78
C THR A 342 -1.43 6.70 16.46
N LEU A 343 -0.25 6.10 16.43
CA LEU A 343 0.55 5.90 15.23
C LEU A 343 0.61 4.40 14.91
N ASP A 344 0.88 4.07 13.67
CA ASP A 344 1.05 2.68 13.25
C ASP A 344 2.26 2.48 12.35
N PHE A 345 2.74 1.25 12.31
CA PHE A 345 3.74 0.77 11.37
C PHE A 345 3.54 -0.73 11.13
N TYR A 346 4.27 -1.28 10.18
CA TYR A 346 4.20 -2.70 9.84
C TYR A 346 5.54 -3.37 10.05
N LEU A 347 5.52 -4.60 10.57
CA LEU A 347 6.67 -5.49 10.57
C LEU A 347 6.57 -6.43 9.37
N ASN A 348 7.57 -6.42 8.52
CA ASN A 348 7.69 -7.30 7.36
C ASN A 348 8.64 -8.44 7.67
N LEU A 349 8.20 -9.67 7.48
CA LEU A 349 9.00 -10.88 7.60
C LEU A 349 9.38 -11.35 6.19
N THR A 350 10.67 -11.40 5.90
CA THR A 350 11.20 -11.76 4.58
C THR A 350 12.18 -12.92 4.66
N VAL A 351 12.22 -13.74 3.59
CA VAL A 351 13.22 -14.79 3.38
C VAL A 351 13.77 -14.59 1.97
N ASP A 352 15.07 -14.55 1.83
CA ASP A 352 15.78 -14.28 0.55
C ASP A 352 15.25 -13.03 -0.19
N GLY A 353 14.87 -12.00 0.58
CA GLY A 353 14.28 -10.76 0.06
C GLY A 353 12.79 -10.84 -0.26
N GLN A 354 12.17 -12.00 -0.18
CA GLN A 354 10.74 -12.19 -0.42
C GLN A 354 9.93 -11.94 0.84
N LEU A 355 8.87 -11.12 0.74
CA LEU A 355 7.92 -10.92 1.83
C LEU A 355 7.12 -12.22 2.05
N ILE A 356 7.27 -12.79 3.23
CA ILE A 356 6.56 -14.01 3.66
C ILE A 356 5.31 -13.64 4.42
N ASP A 357 5.41 -12.62 5.29
CA ASP A 357 4.32 -12.24 6.17
C ASP A 357 4.48 -10.81 6.68
N GLN A 358 3.37 -10.21 7.13
CA GLN A 358 3.32 -8.86 7.67
C GLN A 358 2.45 -8.79 8.92
N ALA A 359 2.88 -8.04 9.93
CA ALA A 359 2.08 -7.71 11.10
C ALA A 359 1.88 -6.19 11.22
N HIS A 360 0.68 -5.76 11.56
CA HIS A 360 0.31 -4.36 11.80
C HIS A 360 0.50 -4.00 13.27
N ILE A 361 1.21 -2.93 13.56
CA ILE A 361 1.54 -2.50 14.92
C ILE A 361 0.90 -1.14 15.18
N LEU A 362 0.08 -1.07 16.22
CA LEU A 362 -0.51 0.17 16.71
C LEU A 362 0.29 0.66 17.91
N VAL A 363 0.78 1.90 17.86
CA VAL A 363 1.43 2.56 19.00
C VAL A 363 0.43 3.53 19.62
N GLU A 364 -0.14 3.13 20.74
CA GLU A 364 -1.18 3.85 21.44
C GLU A 364 -0.59 4.93 22.36
N THR A 365 -1.31 6.04 22.48
CA THR A 365 -1.03 7.08 23.48
C THR A 365 -1.92 6.84 24.68
N ARG A 366 -1.35 6.71 25.86
CA ARG A 366 -2.11 6.83 27.11
C ARG A 366 -2.31 8.28 27.48
#